data_cf7534e9acf62b664090fbc17591ff2d
#
_entry.id   cf7534e9acf62b664090fbc17591ff2d
#
_cell.length_a   1.000
_cell.length_b   1.000
_cell.length_c   1.000
_cell.angle_alpha   90.00
_cell.angle_beta   90.00
_cell.angle_gamma   90.00
#
_symmetry.space_group_name_H-M   'P 1'
#
loop_
_entity.id
_entity.type
_entity.pdbx_description
1 polymer ?
#
loop_
_entity_poly.entity_id
_entity_poly.type
_entity_poly.pdbx_seq_one_letter_code
_entity_poly.pdbx_strand_id
1 'polypeptide(L)'
;MDLLAIIRIAMRALARNKMRSVLTMLGIIIGVAAVIAMLGVGQGARQTMQEQIQAMGSNLLFVGAGTVTRSGMHMGWGSTKTLVYDDMLAILRECPAAHAAAPGSSSSGQVVFGNDNWATRLNGTEPQYFDIRSWSFVEGSAFTQNDVEMSANVAVIGETVRKNLFGATDPLGQTIRINNLPFRVTGVLAPKGTSAAMGDDQDDIILVPLTTLQKKITGQPWLRWIMVSAVSRQGSYAAQEQISALLRDRHRIRAGDDADFFVRNLADMADVADEAGRVMTLLLASIASVSLIVGGIGIMNIMLVSVTERTREIGLRMAIGATEGNVQQQFLIEAVVLSLMGGTMGIIFGLGASYVIAQTLGWPVLVSPIVIAVAVAFSMAVGVFFGFYPARRAAQLDPIEALRYE
;
A
#
# COMPACT_ATOMS: atom_id res chain seq x y z
N MET A 1 22.35 -27.66 -35.54
CA MET A 1 21.30 -28.57 -35.01
C MET A 1 20.02 -27.77 -34.84
N ASP A 2 18.86 -28.30 -35.29
CA ASP A 2 17.59 -27.60 -35.12
C ASP A 2 17.22 -27.46 -33.65
N LEU A 3 16.89 -26.24 -33.21
CA LEU A 3 16.50 -25.90 -31.84
C LEU A 3 15.37 -26.80 -31.33
N LEU A 4 14.40 -27.08 -32.20
CA LEU A 4 13.27 -27.99 -31.92
C LEU A 4 13.70 -29.43 -31.65
N ALA A 5 14.73 -29.91 -32.32
CA ALA A 5 15.27 -31.23 -32.08
C ALA A 5 15.96 -31.32 -30.70
N ILE A 6 16.68 -30.28 -30.29
CA ILE A 6 17.35 -30.18 -28.98
C ILE A 6 16.31 -30.15 -27.86
N ILE A 7 15.24 -29.33 -27.98
CA ILE A 7 14.15 -29.29 -27.02
C ILE A 7 13.46 -30.64 -26.86
N ARG A 8 13.23 -31.36 -27.96
CA ARG A 8 12.62 -32.70 -27.93
C ARG A 8 13.53 -33.73 -27.23
N ILE A 9 14.85 -33.63 -27.41
CA ILE A 9 15.82 -34.50 -26.73
C ILE A 9 15.81 -34.15 -25.21
N ALA A 10 15.85 -32.88 -24.86
CA ALA A 10 15.73 -32.41 -23.47
C ALA A 10 14.46 -32.93 -22.76
N MET A 11 13.31 -32.84 -23.40
CA MET A 11 12.04 -33.36 -22.88
C MET A 11 12.05 -34.88 -22.67
N ARG A 12 12.66 -35.66 -23.59
CA ARG A 12 12.81 -37.13 -23.43
C ARG A 12 13.74 -37.50 -22.29
N ALA A 13 14.81 -36.73 -22.13
CA ALA A 13 15.77 -36.92 -21.05
C ALA A 13 15.15 -36.73 -19.68
N LEU A 14 14.33 -35.68 -19.54
CA LEU A 14 13.56 -35.36 -18.33
C LEU A 14 12.54 -36.45 -17.98
N ALA A 15 11.86 -36.98 -19.01
CA ALA A 15 10.86 -38.04 -18.84
C ALA A 15 11.47 -39.38 -18.36
N ARG A 16 12.75 -39.58 -18.57
CA ARG A 16 13.45 -40.81 -18.16
C ARG A 16 13.76 -40.91 -16.68
N ASN A 17 13.99 -39.76 -15.99
CA ASN A 17 14.28 -39.65 -14.56
C ASN A 17 13.32 -38.73 -13.84
N LYS A 18 12.02 -39.05 -13.85
CA LYS A 18 10.91 -38.17 -13.37
C LYS A 18 11.10 -37.66 -11.95
N MET A 19 11.43 -38.51 -10.98
CA MET A 19 11.59 -38.13 -9.58
C MET A 19 12.69 -37.05 -9.39
N ARG A 20 13.82 -37.22 -10.08
CA ARG A 20 14.94 -36.28 -9.98
C ARG A 20 14.57 -34.92 -10.61
N SER A 21 13.95 -34.95 -11.78
CA SER A 21 13.51 -33.75 -12.49
C SER A 21 12.47 -32.97 -11.69
N VAL A 22 11.49 -33.65 -11.08
CA VAL A 22 10.50 -33.03 -10.21
C VAL A 22 11.12 -32.40 -8.97
N LEU A 23 12.03 -33.12 -8.29
CA LEU A 23 12.68 -32.62 -7.07
C LEU A 23 13.50 -31.36 -7.32
N THR A 24 14.14 -31.26 -8.50
CA THR A 24 14.94 -30.08 -8.89
C THR A 24 14.07 -28.92 -9.29
N MET A 25 13.05 -29.20 -10.11
CA MET A 25 12.09 -28.18 -10.50
C MET A 25 11.35 -27.62 -9.28
N LEU A 26 11.15 -28.43 -8.21
CA LEU A 26 10.45 -28.01 -7.01
C LEU A 26 11.10 -26.77 -6.36
N GLY A 27 12.43 -26.71 -6.29
CA GLY A 27 13.13 -25.53 -5.78
C GLY A 27 12.87 -24.27 -6.59
N ILE A 28 12.84 -24.39 -7.93
CA ILE A 28 12.52 -23.26 -8.82
C ILE A 28 11.04 -22.91 -8.73
N ILE A 29 10.15 -23.92 -8.72
CA ILE A 29 8.71 -23.73 -8.60
C ILE A 29 8.39 -22.95 -7.32
N ILE A 30 8.90 -23.39 -6.19
CA ILE A 30 8.67 -22.72 -4.89
C ILE A 30 9.26 -21.30 -4.91
N GLY A 31 10.50 -21.13 -5.42
CA GLY A 31 11.15 -19.83 -5.50
C GLY A 31 10.35 -18.84 -6.35
N VAL A 32 9.96 -19.23 -7.56
CA VAL A 32 9.20 -18.38 -8.48
C VAL A 32 7.79 -18.11 -7.96
N ALA A 33 7.10 -19.14 -7.42
CA ALA A 33 5.76 -18.98 -6.85
C ALA A 33 5.76 -18.02 -5.67
N ALA A 34 6.74 -18.14 -4.77
CA ALA A 34 6.91 -17.24 -3.64
C ALA A 34 7.16 -15.79 -4.10
N VAL A 35 8.04 -15.57 -5.09
CA VAL A 35 8.29 -14.23 -5.66
C VAL A 35 7.00 -13.60 -6.19
N ILE A 36 6.23 -14.34 -6.98
CA ILE A 36 5.00 -13.82 -7.59
C ILE A 36 3.96 -13.49 -6.52
N ALA A 37 3.71 -14.40 -5.58
CA ALA A 37 2.75 -14.17 -4.51
C ALA A 37 3.15 -12.97 -3.64
N MET A 38 4.42 -12.86 -3.26
CA MET A 38 4.94 -11.78 -2.43
C MET A 38 4.91 -10.42 -3.12
N LEU A 39 5.37 -10.34 -4.38
CA LEU A 39 5.33 -9.09 -5.14
C LEU A 39 3.88 -8.69 -5.42
N GLY A 40 2.98 -9.66 -5.67
CA GLY A 40 1.56 -9.40 -5.87
C GLY A 40 0.89 -8.81 -4.62
N VAL A 41 1.13 -9.37 -3.45
CA VAL A 41 0.64 -8.84 -2.16
C VAL A 41 1.25 -7.47 -1.86
N GLY A 42 2.57 -7.32 -2.05
CA GLY A 42 3.26 -6.06 -1.81
C GLY A 42 2.78 -4.91 -2.69
N GLN A 43 2.53 -5.17 -3.98
CA GLN A 43 1.98 -4.17 -4.91
C GLN A 43 0.51 -3.84 -4.57
N GLY A 44 -0.29 -4.84 -4.24
CA GLY A 44 -1.67 -4.64 -3.81
C GLY A 44 -1.78 -3.78 -2.54
N ALA A 45 -0.98 -4.09 -1.53
CA ALA A 45 -0.93 -3.31 -0.29
C ALA A 45 -0.53 -1.84 -0.53
N ARG A 46 0.49 -1.62 -1.38
CA ARG A 46 0.91 -0.26 -1.76
C ARG A 46 -0.20 0.50 -2.47
N GLN A 47 -0.87 -0.12 -3.43
CA GLN A 47 -1.95 0.54 -4.16
C GLN A 47 -3.11 0.91 -3.24
N THR A 48 -3.56 -0.01 -2.39
CA THR A 48 -4.62 0.29 -1.41
C THR A 48 -4.23 1.44 -0.48
N MET A 49 -2.97 1.48 -0.03
CA MET A 49 -2.49 2.57 0.80
C MET A 49 -2.45 3.90 0.04
N GLN A 50 -2.00 3.91 -1.21
CA GLN A 50 -2.04 5.10 -2.06
C GLN A 50 -3.47 5.59 -2.31
N GLU A 51 -4.41 4.67 -2.58
CA GLU A 51 -5.83 4.99 -2.73
C GLU A 51 -6.41 5.62 -1.45
N GLN A 52 -6.09 5.07 -0.29
CA GLN A 52 -6.51 5.64 1.00
C GLN A 52 -5.92 7.03 1.25
N ILE A 53 -4.63 7.24 0.94
CA ILE A 53 -3.99 8.55 1.07
C ILE A 53 -4.61 9.55 0.08
N GLN A 54 -4.88 9.14 -1.15
CA GLN A 54 -5.57 9.98 -2.14
C GLN A 54 -6.99 10.33 -1.70
N ALA A 55 -7.72 9.36 -1.13
CA ALA A 55 -9.07 9.59 -0.59
C ALA A 55 -9.09 10.55 0.62
N MET A 56 -7.99 10.64 1.35
CA MET A 56 -7.83 11.62 2.43
C MET A 56 -7.38 13.00 1.94
N GLY A 57 -6.81 13.09 0.71
CA GLY A 57 -6.17 14.28 0.15
C GLY A 57 -4.64 14.21 0.32
N SER A 58 -3.91 14.08 -0.78
CA SER A 58 -2.45 13.83 -0.78
C SER A 58 -1.59 14.97 -0.23
N ASN A 59 -2.16 16.18 -0.11
CA ASN A 59 -1.44 17.42 0.23
C ASN A 59 -1.94 17.99 1.55
N LEU A 60 -2.48 17.14 2.44
CA LEU A 60 -3.10 17.60 3.68
C LEU A 60 -2.10 17.72 4.82
N LEU A 61 -2.23 18.84 5.53
CA LEU A 61 -1.63 19.04 6.84
C LEU A 61 -2.74 19.16 7.89
N PHE A 62 -2.52 18.51 9.00
CA PHE A 62 -3.38 18.60 10.17
C PHE A 62 -2.65 19.38 11.26
N VAL A 63 -3.13 20.60 11.52
CA VAL A 63 -2.65 21.44 12.63
C VAL A 63 -3.59 21.21 13.80
N GLY A 64 -3.10 20.63 14.86
CA GLY A 64 -3.90 20.30 16.04
C GLY A 64 -3.44 21.06 17.27
N ALA A 65 -4.39 21.34 18.15
CA ALA A 65 -4.08 21.86 19.47
C ALA A 65 -3.25 20.82 20.25
N GLY A 66 -2.16 21.28 20.86
CA GLY A 66 -1.19 20.44 21.55
C GLY A 66 -1.71 19.86 22.87
N THR A 67 -0.79 19.31 23.64
CA THR A 67 -1.06 18.82 25.00
C THR A 67 -0.47 19.78 26.02
N VAL A 68 -1.19 20.03 27.10
CA VAL A 68 -0.64 20.76 28.26
C VAL A 68 0.00 19.75 29.20
N THR A 69 1.30 19.91 29.47
CA THR A 69 1.94 19.21 30.58
C THR A 69 1.82 20.07 31.83
N ARG A 70 0.87 19.75 32.70
CA ARG A 70 0.69 20.44 33.96
C ARG A 70 1.09 19.49 35.10
N SER A 71 2.12 19.86 35.85
CA SER A 71 2.61 19.07 36.99
C SER A 71 2.99 17.61 36.64
N GLY A 72 3.59 17.36 35.43
CA GLY A 72 3.99 16.02 35.02
C GLY A 72 2.88 15.12 34.46
N MET A 73 1.63 15.56 34.45
CA MET A 73 0.54 14.85 33.78
C MET A 73 0.33 15.39 32.36
N HIS A 74 0.47 14.51 31.36
CA HIS A 74 0.07 14.83 29.99
C HIS A 74 -1.45 14.76 29.88
N MET A 75 -2.09 15.90 29.74
CA MET A 75 -3.49 15.99 29.38
C MET A 75 -3.58 15.68 27.88
N GLY A 76 -4.47 14.79 27.46
CA GLY A 76 -4.60 14.30 26.10
C GLY A 76 -4.64 15.41 25.02
N TRP A 77 -4.51 15.02 23.78
CA TRP A 77 -4.50 15.90 22.60
C TRP A 77 -5.71 16.83 22.57
N GLY A 78 -5.46 18.10 22.16
CA GLY A 78 -6.51 19.12 22.13
C GLY A 78 -6.83 19.75 23.48
N SER A 79 -5.98 19.57 24.49
CA SER A 79 -6.16 20.18 25.83
C SER A 79 -5.73 21.64 25.88
N THR A 80 -4.87 22.12 24.96
CA THR A 80 -4.55 23.54 24.82
C THR A 80 -5.71 24.28 24.19
N LYS A 81 -5.94 25.51 24.65
CA LYS A 81 -7.02 26.40 24.19
C LYS A 81 -6.46 27.62 23.47
N THR A 82 -5.34 27.43 22.77
CA THR A 82 -4.56 28.51 22.15
C THR A 82 -4.82 28.68 20.68
N LEU A 83 -5.27 27.63 19.99
CA LEU A 83 -5.54 27.68 18.56
C LEU A 83 -6.87 28.41 18.31
N VAL A 84 -6.81 29.50 17.55
CA VAL A 84 -7.96 30.37 17.28
C VAL A 84 -8.22 30.55 15.77
N TYR A 85 -9.37 31.10 15.44
CA TYR A 85 -9.76 31.34 14.05
C TYR A 85 -8.77 32.25 13.29
N ASP A 86 -8.25 33.27 14.01
CA ASP A 86 -7.23 34.19 13.46
C ASP A 86 -5.93 33.49 13.05
N ASP A 87 -5.60 32.35 13.64
CA ASP A 87 -4.44 31.56 13.24
C ASP A 87 -4.65 30.92 11.87
N MET A 88 -5.85 30.41 11.61
CA MET A 88 -6.21 29.89 10.30
C MET A 88 -6.13 30.99 9.22
N LEU A 89 -6.64 32.21 9.52
CA LEU A 89 -6.54 33.33 8.59
C LEU A 89 -5.11 33.78 8.37
N ALA A 90 -4.26 33.73 9.39
CA ALA A 90 -2.83 34.03 9.27
C ALA A 90 -2.12 33.00 8.40
N ILE A 91 -2.40 31.71 8.58
CA ILE A 91 -1.86 30.64 7.72
C ILE A 91 -2.18 30.91 6.25
N LEU A 92 -3.42 31.25 5.91
CA LEU A 92 -3.81 31.54 4.51
C LEU A 92 -3.14 32.79 3.94
N ARG A 93 -2.83 33.78 4.79
CA ARG A 93 -2.21 35.05 4.33
C ARG A 93 -0.69 34.99 4.25
N GLU A 94 -0.04 34.27 5.17
CA GLU A 94 1.39 34.36 5.39
C GLU A 94 2.17 33.09 4.97
N CYS A 95 1.46 31.98 4.68
CA CYS A 95 2.07 30.74 4.21
C CYS A 95 1.76 30.49 2.74
N PRO A 96 2.60 30.92 1.79
CA PRO A 96 2.34 30.77 0.34
C PRO A 96 2.20 29.31 -0.12
N ALA A 97 2.75 28.36 0.65
CA ALA A 97 2.63 26.93 0.35
C ALA A 97 1.28 26.35 0.78
N ALA A 98 0.48 27.07 1.59
CA ALA A 98 -0.88 26.70 1.95
C ALA A 98 -1.86 27.20 0.86
N HIS A 99 -2.65 26.29 0.29
CA HIS A 99 -3.62 26.61 -0.75
C HIS A 99 -5.00 26.94 -0.16
N ALA A 100 -5.46 26.12 0.76
CA ALA A 100 -6.73 26.28 1.43
C ALA A 100 -6.64 25.80 2.88
N ALA A 101 -7.46 26.37 3.78
CA ALA A 101 -7.54 25.93 5.15
C ALA A 101 -8.99 25.90 5.62
N ALA A 102 -9.31 24.96 6.49
CA ALA A 102 -10.62 24.87 7.14
C ALA A 102 -10.41 24.71 8.65
N PRO A 103 -11.06 25.56 9.46
CA PRO A 103 -11.01 25.45 10.91
C PRO A 103 -11.93 24.36 11.40
N GLY A 104 -11.63 23.77 12.55
CA GLY A 104 -12.48 22.76 13.12
C GLY A 104 -12.48 22.70 14.63
N SER A 105 -13.63 22.35 15.16
CA SER A 105 -13.81 21.98 16.55
C SER A 105 -14.63 20.70 16.61
N SER A 106 -14.41 19.88 17.62
CA SER A 106 -15.09 18.60 17.74
C SER A 106 -15.68 18.41 19.12
N SER A 107 -16.81 17.74 19.16
CA SER A 107 -17.49 17.28 20.36
C SER A 107 -18.07 15.89 20.08
N SER A 108 -18.49 15.19 21.09
CA SER A 108 -19.35 14.01 20.94
C SER A 108 -20.74 14.36 21.46
N GLY A 109 -21.74 13.76 20.85
CA GLY A 109 -23.11 14.00 21.26
C GLY A 109 -24.06 12.86 20.90
N GLN A 110 -25.17 12.81 21.61
CA GLN A 110 -26.24 11.88 21.25
C GLN A 110 -27.17 12.57 20.25
N VAL A 111 -27.47 11.84 19.19
CA VAL A 111 -28.34 12.26 18.11
C VAL A 111 -29.58 11.40 18.10
N VAL A 112 -30.75 12.01 17.94
CA VAL A 112 -32.04 11.34 18.01
C VAL A 112 -32.85 11.66 16.77
N PHE A 113 -33.44 10.65 16.16
CA PHE A 113 -34.45 10.78 15.10
C PHE A 113 -35.59 9.79 15.37
N GLY A 114 -36.80 10.29 15.54
CA GLY A 114 -37.93 9.47 15.95
C GLY A 114 -37.69 8.76 17.30
N ASN A 115 -37.66 7.44 17.25
CA ASN A 115 -37.37 6.58 18.41
C ASN A 115 -35.91 6.09 18.45
N ASP A 116 -35.16 6.34 17.38
CA ASP A 116 -33.77 5.87 17.26
C ASP A 116 -32.81 6.93 17.79
N ASN A 117 -31.72 6.44 18.40
CA ASN A 117 -30.64 7.29 18.89
C ASN A 117 -29.27 6.69 18.57
N TRP A 118 -28.30 7.58 18.34
CA TRP A 118 -26.94 7.19 18.06
C TRP A 118 -25.97 8.18 18.71
N ALA A 119 -24.91 7.67 19.34
CA ALA A 119 -23.84 8.49 19.87
C ALA A 119 -22.72 8.59 18.82
N THR A 120 -22.44 9.81 18.35
CA THR A 120 -21.46 10.02 17.28
C THR A 120 -20.60 11.25 17.53
N ARG A 121 -19.59 11.43 16.67
CA ARG A 121 -18.76 12.63 16.66
C ARG A 121 -19.44 13.77 15.94
N LEU A 122 -19.43 14.92 16.58
CA LEU A 122 -19.91 16.17 16.02
C LEU A 122 -18.71 17.05 15.67
N ASN A 123 -18.53 17.36 14.41
CA ASN A 123 -17.49 18.29 13.97
C ASN A 123 -18.13 19.57 13.43
N GLY A 124 -17.72 20.68 14.03
CA GLY A 124 -18.02 22.01 13.52
C GLY A 124 -16.90 22.47 12.59
N THR A 125 -17.26 22.86 11.37
CA THR A 125 -16.30 23.28 10.36
C THR A 125 -16.91 24.27 9.37
N GLU A 126 -16.18 24.61 8.32
CA GLU A 126 -16.59 25.49 7.22
C GLU A 126 -16.72 24.71 5.89
N PRO A 127 -17.42 25.29 4.88
CA PRO A 127 -17.64 24.60 3.60
C PRO A 127 -16.38 24.13 2.91
N GLN A 128 -15.27 24.85 3.03
CA GLN A 128 -13.97 24.48 2.45
C GLN A 128 -13.44 23.12 2.94
N TYR A 129 -13.90 22.66 4.09
CA TYR A 129 -13.53 21.35 4.63
C TYR A 129 -13.92 20.19 3.70
N PHE A 130 -15.07 20.31 3.03
CA PHE A 130 -15.54 19.25 2.13
C PHE A 130 -14.60 19.10 0.92
N ASP A 131 -14.16 20.23 0.35
CA ASP A 131 -13.21 20.24 -0.77
C ASP A 131 -11.82 19.74 -0.34
N ILE A 132 -11.31 20.26 0.78
CA ILE A 132 -10.01 19.90 1.34
C ILE A 132 -9.94 18.39 1.60
N ARG A 133 -11.02 17.80 2.14
CA ARG A 133 -11.14 16.38 2.45
C ARG A 133 -11.64 15.55 1.26
N SER A 134 -11.87 16.17 0.09
CA SER A 134 -12.44 15.51 -1.08
C SER A 134 -13.68 14.67 -0.74
N TRP A 135 -14.60 15.27 0.05
CA TRP A 135 -15.87 14.66 0.37
C TRP A 135 -16.85 14.80 -0.81
N SER A 136 -17.38 13.70 -1.28
CA SER A 136 -18.52 13.68 -2.21
C SER A 136 -19.82 13.42 -1.42
N PHE A 137 -20.93 13.76 -2.05
CA PHE A 137 -22.28 13.58 -1.47
C PHE A 137 -23.00 12.48 -2.24
N VAL A 138 -23.68 11.59 -1.51
CA VAL A 138 -24.64 10.65 -2.09
C VAL A 138 -25.92 11.39 -2.41
N GLU A 139 -26.36 12.25 -1.47
CA GLU A 139 -27.59 13.01 -1.57
C GLU A 139 -27.40 14.39 -0.94
N GLY A 140 -28.08 15.41 -1.48
CA GLY A 140 -28.02 16.77 -0.97
C GLY A 140 -26.71 17.50 -1.25
N SER A 141 -26.34 18.43 -0.35
CA SER A 141 -25.14 19.26 -0.49
C SER A 141 -24.60 19.74 0.85
N ALA A 142 -23.39 20.30 0.83
CA ALA A 142 -22.79 20.98 1.96
C ALA A 142 -23.68 22.18 2.42
N PHE A 143 -23.52 22.53 3.68
CA PHE A 143 -23.99 23.84 4.15
C PHE A 143 -23.14 24.96 3.57
N THR A 144 -23.69 26.16 3.50
CA THR A 144 -23.08 27.33 2.87
C THR A 144 -22.32 28.20 3.88
N GLN A 145 -21.49 29.13 3.38
CA GLN A 145 -20.84 30.13 4.24
C GLN A 145 -21.86 31.01 5.00
N ASN A 146 -22.99 31.30 4.38
CA ASN A 146 -24.10 32.01 5.06
C ASN A 146 -24.67 31.22 6.25
N ASP A 147 -24.75 29.89 6.16
CA ASP A 147 -25.14 29.03 7.28
C ASP A 147 -24.12 29.08 8.44
N VAL A 148 -22.82 29.23 8.13
CA VAL A 148 -21.79 29.45 9.15
C VAL A 148 -21.97 30.80 9.83
N GLU A 149 -22.15 31.89 9.07
CA GLU A 149 -22.30 33.25 9.59
C GLU A 149 -23.53 33.38 10.48
N MET A 150 -24.64 32.79 10.03
CA MET A 150 -25.93 32.82 10.77
C MET A 150 -25.99 31.81 11.91
N SER A 151 -24.98 30.97 12.07
CA SER A 151 -24.96 29.84 13.01
C SER A 151 -26.23 28.98 12.85
N ALA A 152 -26.53 28.61 11.57
CA ALA A 152 -27.72 27.85 11.21
C ALA A 152 -27.71 26.44 11.80
N ASN A 153 -28.88 25.92 12.16
CA ASN A 153 -29.04 24.56 12.64
C ASN A 153 -29.21 23.61 11.44
N VAL A 154 -28.12 23.40 10.70
CA VAL A 154 -28.02 22.47 9.57
C VAL A 154 -26.97 21.45 9.86
N ALA A 155 -27.14 20.24 9.31
CA ALA A 155 -26.21 19.13 9.50
C ALA A 155 -26.03 18.34 8.22
N VAL A 156 -24.79 17.93 7.98
CA VAL A 156 -24.43 16.91 6.99
C VAL A 156 -24.04 15.65 7.75
N ILE A 157 -24.59 14.52 7.37
CA ILE A 157 -24.40 13.25 8.09
C ILE A 157 -23.57 12.27 7.26
N GLY A 158 -22.75 11.47 7.94
CA GLY A 158 -22.02 10.35 7.31
C GLY A 158 -22.90 9.10 7.18
N GLU A 159 -22.43 8.15 6.38
CA GLU A 159 -23.20 6.95 6.01
C GLU A 159 -23.51 6.03 7.21
N THR A 160 -22.60 5.90 8.18
CA THR A 160 -22.83 5.12 9.39
C THR A 160 -23.95 5.72 10.23
N VAL A 161 -23.98 7.05 10.36
CA VAL A 161 -25.05 7.77 11.05
C VAL A 161 -26.38 7.61 10.31
N ARG A 162 -26.39 7.73 8.98
CA ARG A 162 -27.56 7.50 8.14
C ARG A 162 -28.16 6.11 8.39
N LYS A 163 -27.34 5.08 8.33
CA LYS A 163 -27.78 3.68 8.53
C LYS A 163 -28.38 3.44 9.91
N ASN A 164 -27.76 4.00 10.97
CA ASN A 164 -28.19 3.74 12.34
C ASN A 164 -29.42 4.56 12.79
N LEU A 165 -29.63 5.76 12.21
CA LEU A 165 -30.77 6.63 12.58
C LEU A 165 -31.93 6.53 11.62
N PHE A 166 -31.70 6.38 10.33
CA PHE A 166 -32.74 6.49 9.30
C PHE A 166 -33.09 5.16 8.66
N GLY A 167 -32.18 4.17 8.71
CA GLY A 167 -32.39 2.89 8.04
C GLY A 167 -32.69 3.06 6.55
N ALA A 168 -33.93 2.80 6.14
CA ALA A 168 -34.40 2.97 4.76
C ALA A 168 -35.11 4.32 4.50
N THR A 169 -35.26 5.18 5.53
CA THR A 169 -35.93 6.46 5.39
C THR A 169 -34.98 7.49 4.77
N ASP A 170 -35.47 8.32 3.86
CA ASP A 170 -34.72 9.43 3.28
C ASP A 170 -34.41 10.49 4.37
N PRO A 171 -33.14 10.78 4.64
CA PRO A 171 -32.71 11.71 5.65
C PRO A 171 -32.79 13.18 5.21
N LEU A 172 -32.85 13.49 3.89
CA LEU A 172 -32.81 14.86 3.40
C LEU A 172 -34.01 15.68 3.88
N GLY A 173 -33.73 16.86 4.39
CA GLY A 173 -34.74 17.76 4.90
C GLY A 173 -35.35 17.36 6.23
N GLN A 174 -35.08 16.18 6.75
CA GLN A 174 -35.54 15.72 8.06
C GLN A 174 -34.85 16.49 9.18
N THR A 175 -35.53 16.52 10.32
CA THR A 175 -35.01 17.18 11.53
C THR A 175 -34.54 16.14 12.53
N ILE A 176 -33.25 16.16 12.85
CA ILE A 176 -32.64 15.39 13.94
C ILE A 176 -32.44 16.27 15.17
N ARG A 177 -32.40 15.67 16.35
CA ARG A 177 -32.07 16.38 17.59
C ARG A 177 -30.65 15.99 18.03
N ILE A 178 -29.77 17.00 18.10
CA ILE A 178 -28.41 16.88 18.61
C ILE A 178 -28.37 17.58 19.97
N ASN A 179 -28.10 16.85 21.05
CA ASN A 179 -28.12 17.41 22.42
C ASN A 179 -29.37 18.29 22.69
N ASN A 180 -30.57 17.83 22.31
CA ASN A 180 -31.87 18.50 22.40
C ASN A 180 -32.08 19.70 21.47
N LEU A 181 -31.12 20.06 20.63
CA LEU A 181 -31.28 21.12 19.62
C LEU A 181 -31.73 20.53 18.29
N PRO A 182 -32.72 21.10 17.60
CA PRO A 182 -33.14 20.61 16.28
C PRO A 182 -32.15 21.05 15.20
N PHE A 183 -31.78 20.11 14.32
CA PHE A 183 -30.96 20.33 13.14
C PHE A 183 -31.62 19.74 11.91
N ARG A 184 -31.64 20.47 10.81
CA ARG A 184 -32.11 19.98 9.52
C ARG A 184 -30.97 19.32 8.75
N VAL A 185 -31.19 18.11 8.28
CA VAL A 185 -30.21 17.39 7.42
C VAL A 185 -30.21 18.00 6.02
N THR A 186 -29.06 18.46 5.54
CA THR A 186 -28.89 19.08 4.23
C THR A 186 -28.11 18.18 3.23
N GLY A 187 -27.41 17.20 3.72
CA GLY A 187 -26.67 16.28 2.85
C GLY A 187 -26.21 15.02 3.55
N VAL A 188 -25.95 14.01 2.75
CA VAL A 188 -25.38 12.72 3.15
C VAL A 188 -24.06 12.52 2.43
N LEU A 189 -23.01 12.26 3.19
CA LEU A 189 -21.66 12.01 2.65
C LEU A 189 -21.58 10.64 1.99
N ALA A 190 -20.80 10.55 0.92
CA ALA A 190 -20.44 9.28 0.34
C ALA A 190 -19.51 8.50 1.31
N PRO A 191 -19.66 7.17 1.42
CA PRO A 191 -18.87 6.38 2.35
C PRO A 191 -17.39 6.39 1.97
N LYS A 192 -16.53 6.60 2.97
CA LYS A 192 -15.06 6.49 2.88
C LYS A 192 -14.51 5.29 3.63
N GLY A 193 -15.33 4.68 4.49
CA GLY A 193 -14.96 3.52 5.29
C GLY A 193 -14.03 3.83 6.47
N THR A 194 -13.41 2.80 7.00
CA THR A 194 -12.52 2.92 8.16
C THR A 194 -11.15 3.44 7.71
N SER A 195 -10.65 4.47 8.40
CA SER A 195 -9.31 4.99 8.16
C SER A 195 -8.25 4.02 8.65
N ALA A 196 -7.42 3.50 7.75
CA ALA A 196 -6.29 2.65 8.13
C ALA A 196 -5.25 3.38 9.00
N ALA A 197 -5.17 4.70 8.88
CA ALA A 197 -4.22 5.54 9.61
C ALA A 197 -4.63 5.80 11.07
N MET A 198 -5.94 5.83 11.37
CA MET A 198 -6.47 6.19 12.69
C MET A 198 -7.33 5.07 13.32
N GLY A 199 -7.67 4.02 12.58
CA GLY A 199 -8.54 2.95 13.04
C GLY A 199 -10.00 3.35 13.26
N ASP A 200 -10.35 4.61 12.94
CA ASP A 200 -11.66 5.20 13.16
C ASP A 200 -12.56 5.08 11.94
N ASP A 201 -13.84 4.84 12.16
CA ASP A 201 -14.85 4.94 11.11
C ASP A 201 -15.04 6.42 10.72
N GLN A 202 -14.65 6.76 9.48
CA GLN A 202 -14.79 8.12 8.95
C GLN A 202 -16.25 8.47 8.66
N ASP A 203 -17.09 7.46 8.47
CA ASP A 203 -18.49 7.60 8.12
C ASP A 203 -19.38 7.80 9.37
N ASP A 204 -18.83 7.59 10.59
CA ASP A 204 -19.52 7.87 11.84
C ASP A 204 -19.25 9.30 12.32
N ILE A 205 -19.84 10.26 11.60
CA ILE A 205 -19.62 11.70 11.81
C ILE A 205 -20.87 12.51 11.44
N ILE A 206 -21.05 13.61 12.15
CA ILE A 206 -21.97 14.68 11.76
C ILE A 206 -21.18 15.99 11.64
N LEU A 207 -21.32 16.66 10.51
CA LEU A 207 -20.72 17.96 10.23
C LEU A 207 -21.77 19.05 10.37
N VAL A 208 -21.45 20.07 11.15
CA VAL A 208 -22.31 21.25 11.37
C VAL A 208 -21.47 22.52 11.16
N PRO A 209 -22.08 23.69 10.93
CA PRO A 209 -21.33 24.94 10.86
C PRO A 209 -20.51 25.17 12.13
N LEU A 210 -19.25 25.62 11.97
CA LEU A 210 -18.34 25.84 13.10
C LEU A 210 -18.96 26.72 14.20
N THR A 211 -19.53 27.83 13.78
CA THR A 211 -20.17 28.80 14.71
C THR A 211 -21.34 28.21 15.45
N THR A 212 -22.10 27.30 14.82
CA THR A 212 -23.21 26.59 15.47
C THR A 212 -22.68 25.64 16.56
N LEU A 213 -21.63 24.89 16.27
CA LEU A 213 -20.99 24.03 17.27
C LEU A 213 -20.45 24.85 18.43
N GLN A 214 -19.71 25.92 18.14
CA GLN A 214 -19.07 26.75 19.14
C GLN A 214 -20.07 27.47 20.02
N LYS A 215 -21.13 28.11 19.45
CA LYS A 215 -22.08 28.94 20.19
C LYS A 215 -23.18 28.14 20.87
N LYS A 216 -23.67 27.06 20.22
CA LYS A 216 -24.89 26.37 20.68
C LYS A 216 -24.63 25.04 21.37
N ILE A 217 -23.48 24.37 21.07
CA ILE A 217 -23.22 23.04 21.60
C ILE A 217 -22.10 23.08 22.65
N THR A 218 -20.92 23.63 22.31
CA THR A 218 -19.75 23.58 23.20
C THR A 218 -19.55 24.80 24.06
N GLY A 219 -20.02 25.95 23.64
CA GLY A 219 -19.78 27.25 24.32
C GLY A 219 -18.30 27.70 24.25
N GLN A 220 -17.52 27.16 23.32
CA GLN A 220 -16.04 27.31 23.28
C GLN A 220 -15.60 27.96 21.97
N PRO A 221 -14.87 29.10 21.98
CA PRO A 221 -14.48 29.80 20.76
C PRO A 221 -13.20 29.29 20.12
N TRP A 222 -12.39 28.47 20.83
CA TRP A 222 -11.12 27.94 20.30
C TRP A 222 -11.33 26.78 19.34
N LEU A 223 -10.34 26.61 18.44
CA LEU A 223 -10.28 25.49 17.51
C LEU A 223 -9.59 24.30 18.17
N ARG A 224 -10.01 23.11 17.80
CA ARG A 224 -9.27 21.88 18.12
C ARG A 224 -8.26 21.54 17.05
N TRP A 225 -8.57 21.90 15.80
CA TRP A 225 -7.71 21.65 14.66
C TRP A 225 -7.95 22.66 13.53
N ILE A 226 -6.94 22.81 12.68
CA ILE A 226 -7.05 23.46 11.38
C ILE A 226 -6.55 22.44 10.35
N MET A 227 -7.36 22.18 9.33
CA MET A 227 -6.97 21.35 8.22
C MET A 227 -6.49 22.24 7.08
N VAL A 228 -5.29 21.99 6.56
CA VAL A 228 -4.68 22.81 5.53
C VAL A 228 -4.39 21.93 4.32
N SER A 229 -4.77 22.38 3.14
CA SER A 229 -4.35 21.79 1.85
C SER A 229 -3.18 22.57 1.30
N ALA A 230 -2.06 21.91 1.02
CA ALA A 230 -0.92 22.52 0.35
C ALA A 230 -1.09 22.53 -1.17
N VAL A 231 -0.31 23.36 -1.85
CA VAL A 231 -0.32 23.50 -3.34
C VAL A 231 0.08 22.19 -4.03
N SER A 232 0.97 21.40 -3.40
CA SER A 232 1.44 20.11 -3.93
C SER A 232 1.94 19.22 -2.79
N ARG A 233 2.19 17.91 -3.07
CA ARG A 233 2.81 17.01 -2.08
C ARG A 233 4.18 17.53 -1.63
N GLN A 234 5.01 18.01 -2.55
CA GLN A 234 6.30 18.62 -2.17
C GLN A 234 6.12 19.95 -1.43
N GLY A 235 5.12 20.74 -1.82
CA GLY A 235 4.77 21.98 -1.12
C GLY A 235 4.26 21.75 0.30
N SER A 236 3.78 20.54 0.64
CA SER A 236 3.29 20.26 2.00
C SER A 236 4.39 20.31 3.06
N TYR A 237 5.63 19.94 2.72
CA TYR A 237 6.76 20.07 3.63
C TYR A 237 7.13 21.53 3.90
N ALA A 238 7.15 22.36 2.84
CA ALA A 238 7.34 23.80 3.00
C ALA A 238 6.20 24.44 3.79
N ALA A 239 4.96 24.02 3.54
CA ALA A 239 3.80 24.49 4.31
C ALA A 239 3.92 24.11 5.79
N GLN A 240 4.38 22.90 6.11
CA GLN A 240 4.60 22.44 7.48
C GLN A 240 5.61 23.32 8.22
N GLU A 241 6.73 23.64 7.59
CA GLU A 241 7.75 24.53 8.17
C GLU A 241 7.21 25.95 8.34
N GLN A 242 6.56 26.52 7.31
CA GLN A 242 5.99 27.86 7.35
C GLN A 242 4.92 27.98 8.44
N ILE A 243 4.00 27.03 8.52
CA ILE A 243 2.93 27.01 9.54
C ILE A 243 3.53 26.87 10.93
N SER A 244 4.54 25.98 11.09
CA SER A 244 5.19 25.78 12.38
C SER A 244 5.92 27.04 12.86
N ALA A 245 6.62 27.72 11.96
CA ALA A 245 7.31 28.98 12.27
C ALA A 245 6.32 30.08 12.61
N LEU A 246 5.28 30.28 11.81
CA LEU A 246 4.24 31.27 11.99
C LEU A 246 3.51 31.10 13.33
N LEU A 247 3.06 29.90 13.65
CA LEU A 247 2.33 29.66 14.90
C LEU A 247 3.24 29.77 16.13
N ARG A 248 4.53 29.39 16.05
CA ARG A 248 5.48 29.64 17.14
C ARG A 248 5.65 31.13 17.44
N ASP A 249 5.72 31.96 16.40
CA ASP A 249 5.83 33.41 16.55
C ASP A 249 4.54 34.01 17.12
N ARG A 250 3.37 33.67 16.58
CA ARG A 250 2.06 34.17 17.02
C ARG A 250 1.71 33.77 18.46
N HIS A 251 2.04 32.53 18.84
CA HIS A 251 1.84 32.03 20.21
C HIS A 251 3.00 32.41 21.16
N ARG A 252 4.02 33.16 20.67
CA ARG A 252 5.16 33.63 21.45
C ARG A 252 5.92 32.51 22.15
N ILE A 253 6.09 31.39 21.49
CA ILE A 253 6.79 30.20 21.99
C ILE A 253 8.29 30.45 21.84
N ARG A 254 9.06 30.39 22.95
CA ARG A 254 10.51 30.61 22.94
C ARG A 254 11.24 29.45 22.27
N ALA A 255 12.43 29.72 21.75
CA ALA A 255 13.30 28.68 21.26
C ALA A 255 13.66 27.70 22.39
N GLY A 256 13.34 26.42 22.20
CA GLY A 256 13.52 25.36 23.20
C GLY A 256 12.28 25.01 24.03
N ASP A 257 11.24 25.84 24.00
CA ASP A 257 9.97 25.49 24.66
C ASP A 257 9.12 24.54 23.80
N ASP A 258 8.38 23.68 24.46
CA ASP A 258 7.40 22.79 23.80
C ASP A 258 6.31 23.61 23.12
N ALA A 259 5.92 23.19 21.91
CA ALA A 259 4.84 23.83 21.19
C ALA A 259 3.46 23.43 21.79
N ASP A 260 2.56 24.41 21.88
CA ASP A 260 1.17 24.22 22.31
C ASP A 260 0.26 23.77 21.15
N PHE A 261 0.85 23.48 19.99
CA PHE A 261 0.23 22.92 18.80
C PHE A 261 1.14 21.85 18.19
N PHE A 262 0.64 21.09 17.26
CA PHE A 262 1.43 20.20 16.39
C PHE A 262 0.97 20.31 14.94
N VAL A 263 1.88 20.11 14.01
CA VAL A 263 1.61 20.07 12.58
C VAL A 263 1.98 18.68 12.06
N ARG A 264 1.01 17.92 11.61
CA ARG A 264 1.20 16.61 10.98
C ARG A 264 0.98 16.72 9.49
N ASN A 265 1.95 16.25 8.73
CA ASN A 265 1.84 16.12 7.29
C ASN A 265 1.38 14.70 6.94
N LEU A 266 0.30 14.57 6.19
CA LEU A 266 -0.15 13.25 5.73
C LEU A 266 0.84 12.64 4.75
N ALA A 267 1.65 13.45 4.05
CA ALA A 267 2.72 12.97 3.18
C ALA A 267 3.77 12.15 3.95
N ASP A 268 4.07 12.50 5.21
CA ASP A 268 5.00 11.74 6.06
C ASP A 268 4.54 10.30 6.28
N MET A 269 3.22 10.09 6.43
CA MET A 269 2.66 8.74 6.57
C MET A 269 2.82 7.92 5.28
N ALA A 270 2.67 8.58 4.13
CA ALA A 270 2.90 7.95 2.83
C ALA A 270 4.37 7.54 2.67
N ASP A 271 5.30 8.41 3.05
CA ASP A 271 6.74 8.14 2.94
C ASP A 271 7.18 7.00 3.86
N VAL A 272 6.68 6.95 5.10
CA VAL A 272 6.92 5.83 6.04
C VAL A 272 6.37 4.52 5.46
N ALA A 273 5.21 4.54 4.85
CA ALA A 273 4.62 3.37 4.23
C ALA A 273 5.40 2.90 2.99
N ASP A 274 5.85 3.83 2.16
CA ASP A 274 6.69 3.55 0.99
C ASP A 274 8.03 2.93 1.42
N GLU A 275 8.67 3.46 2.47
CA GLU A 275 9.93 2.90 2.99
C GLU A 275 9.73 1.52 3.63
N ALA A 276 8.68 1.33 4.42
CA ALA A 276 8.31 0.02 4.96
C ALA A 276 8.07 -0.99 3.83
N GLY A 277 7.36 -0.60 2.77
CA GLY A 277 7.14 -1.42 1.58
C GLY A 277 8.44 -1.75 0.83
N ARG A 278 9.40 -0.81 0.78
CA ARG A 278 10.73 -1.04 0.19
C ARG A 278 11.54 -2.05 0.99
N VAL A 279 11.58 -1.90 2.32
CA VAL A 279 12.29 -2.84 3.22
C VAL A 279 11.70 -4.24 3.08
N MET A 280 10.36 -4.37 3.10
CA MET A 280 9.68 -5.64 2.88
C MET A 280 10.04 -6.26 1.51
N THR A 281 10.04 -5.47 0.45
CA THR A 281 10.41 -5.94 -0.89
C THR A 281 11.84 -6.46 -0.91
N LEU A 282 12.80 -5.79 -0.25
CA LEU A 282 14.18 -6.20 -0.15
C LEU A 282 14.33 -7.52 0.63
N LEU A 283 13.65 -7.67 1.76
CA LEU A 283 13.64 -8.90 2.55
C LEU A 283 13.10 -10.08 1.73
N LEU A 284 11.99 -9.87 1.05
CA LEU A 284 11.35 -10.89 0.23
C LEU A 284 12.21 -11.27 -0.99
N ALA A 285 12.83 -10.29 -1.64
CA ALA A 285 13.77 -10.51 -2.73
C ALA A 285 15.00 -11.32 -2.26
N SER A 286 15.49 -11.08 -1.05
CA SER A 286 16.60 -11.82 -0.45
C SER A 286 16.24 -13.30 -0.22
N ILE A 287 15.06 -13.56 0.36
CA ILE A 287 14.55 -14.93 0.57
C ILE A 287 14.37 -15.67 -0.77
N ALA A 288 13.77 -14.98 -1.74
CA ALA A 288 13.59 -15.51 -3.08
C ALA A 288 14.92 -15.83 -3.77
N SER A 289 15.92 -14.97 -3.63
CA SER A 289 17.26 -15.18 -4.17
C SER A 289 17.92 -16.43 -3.57
N VAL A 290 17.83 -16.62 -2.26
CA VAL A 290 18.32 -17.84 -1.59
C VAL A 290 17.60 -19.08 -2.11
N SER A 291 16.29 -19.05 -2.23
CA SER A 291 15.48 -20.17 -2.75
C SER A 291 15.88 -20.54 -4.18
N LEU A 292 16.13 -19.53 -5.02
CA LEU A 292 16.57 -19.73 -6.40
C LEU A 292 18.02 -20.26 -6.50
N ILE A 293 18.92 -19.82 -5.63
CA ILE A 293 20.28 -20.38 -5.55
C ILE A 293 20.20 -21.86 -5.20
N VAL A 294 19.39 -22.25 -4.21
CA VAL A 294 19.18 -23.65 -3.83
C VAL A 294 18.60 -24.45 -5.00
N GLY A 295 17.59 -23.91 -5.69
CA GLY A 295 17.02 -24.52 -6.90
C GLY A 295 18.05 -24.65 -8.03
N GLY A 296 18.88 -23.62 -8.24
CA GLY A 296 19.95 -23.60 -9.22
C GLY A 296 21.07 -24.64 -8.93
N ILE A 297 21.48 -24.79 -7.67
CA ILE A 297 22.41 -25.86 -7.24
C ILE A 297 21.79 -27.23 -7.53
N GLY A 298 20.47 -27.38 -7.35
CA GLY A 298 19.76 -28.59 -7.74
C GLY A 298 19.88 -28.86 -9.24
N ILE A 299 19.71 -27.86 -10.13
CA ILE A 299 19.94 -28.01 -11.58
C ILE A 299 21.38 -28.44 -11.85
N MET A 300 22.36 -27.75 -11.28
CA MET A 300 23.77 -28.04 -11.47
C MET A 300 24.11 -29.50 -11.11
N ASN A 301 23.61 -29.96 -9.95
CA ASN A 301 23.86 -31.33 -9.48
C ASN A 301 23.27 -32.39 -10.44
N ILE A 302 22.02 -32.15 -10.89
CA ILE A 302 21.38 -33.08 -11.84
C ILE A 302 22.10 -33.10 -13.18
N MET A 303 22.48 -31.93 -13.68
CA MET A 303 23.19 -31.85 -14.93
C MET A 303 24.55 -32.54 -14.84
N LEU A 304 25.30 -32.44 -13.73
CA LEU A 304 26.54 -33.16 -13.51
C LEU A 304 26.33 -34.66 -13.52
N VAL A 305 25.31 -35.17 -12.83
CA VAL A 305 24.97 -36.61 -12.87
C VAL A 305 24.53 -37.04 -14.28
N SER A 306 23.76 -36.20 -14.99
CA SER A 306 23.35 -36.48 -16.37
C SER A 306 24.57 -36.59 -17.33
N VAL A 307 25.58 -35.75 -17.13
CA VAL A 307 26.84 -35.83 -17.88
C VAL A 307 27.57 -37.14 -17.61
N THR A 308 27.69 -37.57 -16.34
CA THR A 308 28.34 -38.83 -15.99
C THR A 308 27.59 -40.07 -16.50
N GLU A 309 26.22 -40.07 -16.38
CA GLU A 309 25.40 -41.17 -16.91
C GLU A 309 25.45 -41.28 -18.45
N ARG A 310 25.77 -40.18 -19.16
CA ARG A 310 25.83 -40.11 -20.63
C ARG A 310 27.25 -39.97 -21.19
N THR A 311 28.29 -40.22 -20.40
CA THR A 311 29.67 -40.02 -20.78
C THR A 311 30.00 -40.76 -22.09
N ARG A 312 29.57 -42.03 -22.21
CA ARG A 312 29.77 -42.83 -23.43
C ARG A 312 29.03 -42.31 -24.66
N GLU A 313 27.81 -41.83 -24.48
CA GLU A 313 27.00 -41.20 -25.54
C GLU A 313 27.65 -39.91 -26.05
N ILE A 314 28.17 -39.08 -25.13
CA ILE A 314 28.92 -37.85 -25.47
C ILE A 314 30.16 -38.17 -26.22
N GLY A 315 30.96 -39.14 -25.74
CA GLY A 315 32.17 -39.62 -26.41
C GLY A 315 31.90 -40.12 -27.83
N LEU A 316 30.84 -40.91 -28.04
CA LEU A 316 30.44 -41.38 -29.37
C LEU A 316 30.10 -40.21 -30.31
N ARG A 317 29.33 -39.20 -29.83
CA ARG A 317 29.01 -38.00 -30.63
C ARG A 317 30.26 -37.23 -31.05
N MET A 318 31.21 -37.05 -30.13
CA MET A 318 32.44 -36.34 -30.41
C MET A 318 33.34 -37.16 -31.37
N ALA A 319 33.40 -38.49 -31.25
CA ALA A 319 34.11 -39.37 -32.15
C ALA A 319 33.61 -39.35 -33.60
N ILE A 320 32.30 -39.12 -33.82
CA ILE A 320 31.68 -38.96 -35.15
C ILE A 320 31.66 -37.51 -35.65
N GLY A 321 32.34 -36.55 -34.95
CA GLY A 321 32.58 -35.18 -35.43
C GLY A 321 31.76 -34.07 -34.77
N ALA A 322 31.08 -34.31 -33.64
CA ALA A 322 30.47 -33.23 -32.86
C ALA A 322 31.58 -32.37 -32.21
N THR A 323 31.47 -31.04 -32.34
CA THR A 323 32.39 -30.12 -31.70
C THR A 323 32.04 -29.91 -30.20
N GLU A 324 33.05 -29.51 -29.41
CA GLU A 324 32.84 -29.13 -27.99
C GLU A 324 31.71 -28.13 -27.82
N GLY A 325 31.64 -27.11 -28.69
CA GLY A 325 30.59 -26.11 -28.69
C GLY A 325 29.18 -26.69 -28.90
N ASN A 326 29.04 -27.72 -29.74
CA ASN A 326 27.74 -28.38 -29.96
C ASN A 326 27.28 -29.14 -28.71
N VAL A 327 28.22 -29.82 -28.03
CA VAL A 327 27.93 -30.52 -26.77
C VAL A 327 27.56 -29.53 -25.67
N GLN A 328 28.36 -28.46 -25.50
CA GLN A 328 28.11 -27.41 -24.52
C GLN A 328 26.74 -26.75 -24.74
N GLN A 329 26.43 -26.37 -25.98
CA GLN A 329 25.14 -25.76 -26.32
C GLN A 329 23.97 -26.68 -26.01
N GLN A 330 24.08 -27.97 -26.30
CA GLN A 330 23.05 -28.96 -26.03
C GLN A 330 22.72 -29.03 -24.53
N PHE A 331 23.71 -29.20 -23.65
CA PHE A 331 23.54 -29.31 -22.21
C PHE A 331 23.06 -27.98 -21.61
N LEU A 332 23.53 -26.84 -22.14
CA LEU A 332 23.06 -25.52 -21.69
C LEU A 332 21.57 -25.31 -22.00
N ILE A 333 21.13 -25.68 -23.21
CA ILE A 333 19.71 -25.61 -23.59
C ILE A 333 18.87 -26.54 -22.72
N GLU A 334 19.38 -27.75 -22.40
CA GLU A 334 18.70 -28.69 -21.49
C GLU A 334 18.49 -28.07 -20.11
N ALA A 335 19.48 -27.38 -19.54
CA ALA A 335 19.37 -26.67 -18.27
C ALA A 335 18.37 -25.50 -18.33
N VAL A 336 18.40 -24.72 -19.42
CA VAL A 336 17.46 -23.60 -19.63
C VAL A 336 16.03 -24.11 -19.79
N VAL A 337 15.79 -25.18 -20.51
CA VAL A 337 14.46 -25.79 -20.65
C VAL A 337 13.94 -26.26 -19.30
N LEU A 338 14.78 -26.92 -18.49
CA LEU A 338 14.45 -27.34 -17.12
C LEU A 338 14.02 -26.15 -16.25
N SER A 339 14.80 -25.09 -16.27
CA SER A 339 14.53 -23.91 -15.46
C SER A 339 13.27 -23.16 -15.93
N LEU A 340 13.03 -23.06 -17.23
CA LEU A 340 11.82 -22.46 -17.79
C LEU A 340 10.56 -23.28 -17.47
N MET A 341 10.64 -24.60 -17.51
CA MET A 341 9.53 -25.46 -17.09
C MET A 341 9.22 -25.28 -15.60
N GLY A 342 10.25 -25.28 -14.75
CA GLY A 342 10.09 -24.98 -13.33
C GLY A 342 9.52 -23.56 -13.10
N GLY A 343 10.02 -22.57 -13.82
CA GLY A 343 9.53 -21.20 -13.80
C GLY A 343 8.07 -21.08 -14.22
N THR A 344 7.68 -21.73 -15.31
CA THR A 344 6.27 -21.72 -15.79
C THR A 344 5.33 -22.36 -14.78
N MET A 345 5.70 -23.51 -14.22
CA MET A 345 4.93 -24.12 -13.13
C MET A 345 4.89 -23.24 -11.90
N GLY A 346 6.01 -22.61 -11.56
CA GLY A 346 6.09 -21.62 -10.47
C GLY A 346 5.15 -20.43 -10.66
N ILE A 347 5.03 -19.93 -11.91
CA ILE A 347 4.08 -18.86 -12.25
C ILE A 347 2.64 -19.34 -12.02
N ILE A 348 2.29 -20.53 -12.50
CA ILE A 348 0.92 -21.09 -12.32
C ILE A 348 0.60 -21.24 -10.83
N PHE A 349 1.49 -21.82 -10.04
CA PHE A 349 1.29 -21.98 -8.60
C PHE A 349 1.30 -20.64 -7.87
N GLY A 350 2.16 -19.70 -8.27
CA GLY A 350 2.21 -18.35 -7.70
C GLY A 350 0.93 -17.55 -7.94
N LEU A 351 0.39 -17.60 -9.15
CA LEU A 351 -0.91 -16.98 -9.47
C LEU A 351 -2.05 -17.65 -8.71
N GLY A 352 -2.05 -18.99 -8.62
CA GLY A 352 -3.03 -19.74 -7.84
C GLY A 352 -2.99 -19.37 -6.35
N ALA A 353 -1.79 -19.32 -5.76
CA ALA A 353 -1.60 -18.90 -4.37
C ALA A 353 -2.06 -17.45 -4.15
N SER A 354 -1.72 -16.53 -5.06
CA SER A 354 -2.16 -15.14 -5.03
C SER A 354 -3.69 -15.03 -5.04
N TYR A 355 -4.35 -15.79 -5.88
CA TYR A 355 -5.80 -15.83 -5.95
C TYR A 355 -6.43 -16.36 -4.65
N VAL A 356 -5.89 -17.44 -4.09
CA VAL A 356 -6.37 -18.00 -2.82
C VAL A 356 -6.19 -17.01 -1.68
N ILE A 357 -5.02 -16.34 -1.57
CA ILE A 357 -4.76 -15.31 -0.57
C ILE A 357 -5.78 -14.17 -0.68
N ALA A 358 -6.06 -13.69 -1.89
CA ALA A 358 -7.04 -12.64 -2.12
C ALA A 358 -8.45 -13.05 -1.66
N GLN A 359 -8.87 -14.27 -1.94
CA GLN A 359 -10.21 -14.75 -1.62
C GLN A 359 -10.39 -15.12 -0.14
N THR A 360 -9.39 -15.74 0.49
CA THR A 360 -9.51 -16.23 1.87
C THR A 360 -9.17 -15.20 2.92
N LEU A 361 -8.15 -14.38 2.67
CA LEU A 361 -7.65 -13.38 3.62
C LEU A 361 -8.16 -11.95 3.30
N GLY A 362 -8.81 -11.76 2.15
CA GLY A 362 -9.25 -10.42 1.71
C GLY A 362 -8.08 -9.45 1.44
N TRP A 363 -6.87 -9.97 1.26
CA TRP A 363 -5.71 -9.12 1.00
C TRP A 363 -5.73 -8.61 -0.45
N PRO A 364 -5.41 -7.33 -0.67
CA PRO A 364 -5.27 -6.80 -2.01
C PRO A 364 -4.06 -7.45 -2.68
N VAL A 365 -4.29 -8.16 -3.78
CA VAL A 365 -3.22 -8.81 -4.56
C VAL A 365 -3.27 -8.32 -5.99
N LEU A 366 -2.17 -7.71 -6.44
CA LEU A 366 -2.01 -7.22 -7.80
C LEU A 366 -0.80 -7.87 -8.46
N VAL A 367 -1.03 -8.72 -9.43
CA VAL A 367 0.05 -9.32 -10.21
C VAL A 367 0.21 -8.57 -11.53
N SER A 368 1.26 -7.76 -11.62
CA SER A 368 1.60 -7.03 -12.85
C SER A 368 2.22 -7.97 -13.88
N PRO A 369 1.93 -7.80 -15.19
CA PRO A 369 2.63 -8.52 -16.28
C PRO A 369 4.16 -8.39 -16.22
N ILE A 370 4.67 -7.28 -15.70
CA ILE A 370 6.10 -7.05 -15.50
C ILE A 370 6.68 -8.07 -14.51
N VAL A 371 5.97 -8.40 -13.44
CA VAL A 371 6.41 -9.41 -12.45
C VAL A 371 6.57 -10.77 -13.11
N ILE A 372 5.63 -11.15 -13.97
CA ILE A 372 5.69 -12.41 -14.74
C ILE A 372 6.89 -12.39 -15.69
N ALA A 373 7.11 -11.32 -16.43
CA ALA A 373 8.25 -11.18 -17.33
C ALA A 373 9.60 -11.27 -16.58
N VAL A 374 9.71 -10.62 -15.44
CA VAL A 374 10.89 -10.69 -14.56
C VAL A 374 11.10 -12.12 -14.06
N ALA A 375 10.05 -12.83 -13.64
CA ALA A 375 10.13 -14.20 -13.17
C ALA A 375 10.64 -15.16 -14.28
N VAL A 376 10.17 -15.00 -15.52
CA VAL A 376 10.64 -15.77 -16.68
C VAL A 376 12.10 -15.46 -16.99
N ALA A 377 12.47 -14.18 -17.07
CA ALA A 377 13.86 -13.77 -17.35
C ALA A 377 14.81 -14.28 -16.27
N PHE A 378 14.41 -14.23 -15.02
CA PHE A 378 15.18 -14.70 -13.89
C PHE A 378 15.34 -16.23 -13.89
N SER A 379 14.27 -16.98 -14.18
CA SER A 379 14.33 -18.45 -14.34
C SER A 379 15.32 -18.84 -15.45
N MET A 380 15.29 -18.12 -16.57
CA MET A 380 16.25 -18.33 -17.68
C MET A 380 17.69 -18.07 -17.23
N ALA A 381 17.93 -16.97 -16.52
CA ALA A 381 19.25 -16.61 -16.01
C ALA A 381 19.80 -17.68 -15.05
N VAL A 382 18.97 -18.22 -14.17
CA VAL A 382 19.32 -19.34 -13.27
C VAL A 382 19.72 -20.59 -14.08
N GLY A 383 18.93 -20.94 -15.11
CA GLY A 383 19.23 -22.07 -15.99
C GLY A 383 20.57 -21.93 -16.71
N VAL A 384 20.84 -20.71 -17.23
CA VAL A 384 22.12 -20.42 -17.89
C VAL A 384 23.28 -20.48 -16.89
N PHE A 385 23.18 -19.82 -15.75
CA PHE A 385 24.27 -19.72 -14.78
C PHE A 385 24.64 -21.06 -14.18
N PHE A 386 23.66 -21.80 -13.68
CA PHE A 386 23.91 -23.10 -13.05
C PHE A 386 24.07 -24.24 -14.05
N GLY A 387 23.62 -24.12 -15.30
CA GLY A 387 23.82 -25.06 -16.38
C GLY A 387 25.16 -24.92 -17.08
N PHE A 388 25.81 -23.74 -16.99
CA PHE A 388 27.04 -23.47 -17.71
C PHE A 388 28.20 -24.39 -17.28
N TYR A 389 28.42 -24.58 -15.98
CA TYR A 389 29.51 -25.39 -15.47
C TYR A 389 29.39 -26.87 -15.89
N PRO A 390 28.25 -27.57 -15.69
CA PRO A 390 28.04 -28.92 -16.19
C PRO A 390 28.19 -29.04 -17.72
N ALA A 391 27.62 -28.09 -18.46
CA ALA A 391 27.72 -28.08 -19.91
C ALA A 391 29.17 -27.99 -20.42
N ARG A 392 29.99 -27.14 -19.80
CA ARG A 392 31.40 -27.01 -20.09
C ARG A 392 32.15 -28.30 -19.76
N ARG A 393 31.84 -28.94 -18.63
CA ARG A 393 32.49 -30.21 -18.24
C ARG A 393 32.14 -31.34 -19.22
N ALA A 394 30.91 -31.37 -19.73
CA ALA A 394 30.52 -32.33 -20.78
C ALA A 394 31.28 -32.10 -22.09
N ALA A 395 31.52 -30.85 -22.47
CA ALA A 395 32.23 -30.48 -23.70
C ALA A 395 33.72 -30.80 -23.65
N GLN A 396 34.33 -30.86 -22.46
CA GLN A 396 35.75 -31.11 -22.23
C GLN A 396 36.09 -32.59 -22.00
N LEU A 397 35.17 -33.53 -22.22
CA LEU A 397 35.44 -34.97 -22.12
C LEU A 397 36.34 -35.42 -23.26
N ASP A 398 37.36 -36.23 -22.93
CA ASP A 398 38.17 -36.90 -23.95
C ASP A 398 37.35 -38.04 -24.59
N PRO A 399 37.13 -38.02 -25.93
CA PRO A 399 36.34 -39.05 -26.60
C PRO A 399 36.85 -40.47 -26.38
N ILE A 400 38.19 -40.65 -26.26
CA ILE A 400 38.79 -41.96 -26.09
C ILE A 400 38.56 -42.50 -24.69
N GLU A 401 38.73 -41.63 -23.68
CA GLU A 401 38.45 -42.00 -22.29
C GLU A 401 36.95 -42.22 -22.05
N ALA A 402 36.12 -41.38 -22.65
CA ALA A 402 34.65 -41.45 -22.54
C ALA A 402 34.09 -42.78 -23.12
N LEU A 403 34.71 -43.34 -24.17
CA LEU A 403 34.31 -44.63 -24.76
C LEU A 403 34.76 -45.84 -23.94
N ARG A 404 35.79 -45.66 -23.10
CA ARG A 404 36.30 -46.70 -22.18
C ARG A 404 35.56 -46.75 -20.85
N TYR A 405 34.71 -45.77 -20.57
CA TYR A 405 33.94 -45.68 -19.32
C TYR A 405 32.88 -46.79 -19.31
N GLU A 406 32.94 -47.71 -18.34
CA GLU A 406 31.96 -48.76 -18.08
C GLU A 406 30.78 -48.24 -17.25
#